data_20de87ea2aaf1189cf31cf33126f78a3
#
_entry.id   20de87ea2aaf1189cf31cf33126f78a3
#
_cell.length_a   1.000
_cell.length_b   1.000
_cell.length_c   1.000
_cell.angle_alpha   90.00
_cell.angle_beta   90.00
_cell.angle_gamma   90.00
#
_symmetry.space_group_name_H-M   'P 1'
#
loop_
_entity.id
_entity.type
_entity.pdbx_description
1 polymer ?
#
loop_
_entity_poly.entity_id
_entity_poly.type
_entity_poly.pdbx_seq_one_letter_code
_entity_poly.pdbx_strand_id
1 'polypeptide(L)'
;MKKLIEGIVEFRKNVQESYREAFGKLATRQSPDTLFIACSDSRVVPNTFASTNPGDLAVLRNVGNLIPPSRKDGMSVSDESEAAAIEFSIIELGASDIIVCGHSECAAMRALVNDRKK
;
A
#
# COMPACT_ATOMS: atom_id res chain seq x y z
N MET A 1 -17.52 -7.57 -11.78
CA MET A 1 -18.08 -6.21 -11.85
C MET A 1 -19.32 -6.02 -10.99
N LYS A 2 -20.34 -6.85 -11.12
CA LYS A 2 -21.61 -6.73 -10.34
C LYS A 2 -21.37 -6.62 -8.84
N LYS A 3 -20.61 -7.55 -8.28
CA LYS A 3 -20.26 -7.58 -6.85
C LYS A 3 -19.59 -6.28 -6.37
N LEU A 4 -18.70 -5.73 -7.17
CA LEU A 4 -18.00 -4.48 -6.85
C LEU A 4 -18.98 -3.30 -6.82
N ILE A 5 -19.85 -3.22 -7.82
CA ILE A 5 -20.86 -2.14 -7.91
C ILE A 5 -21.81 -2.22 -6.71
N GLU A 6 -22.31 -3.42 -6.40
CA GLU A 6 -23.17 -3.65 -5.24
C GLU A 6 -22.47 -3.25 -3.93
N GLY A 7 -21.19 -3.57 -3.78
CA GLY A 7 -20.40 -3.17 -2.61
C GLY A 7 -20.25 -1.65 -2.47
N ILE A 8 -20.05 -0.94 -3.58
CA ILE A 8 -19.98 0.53 -3.58
C ILE A 8 -21.32 1.15 -3.17
N VAL A 9 -22.43 0.61 -3.69
CA VAL A 9 -23.78 1.07 -3.33
C VAL A 9 -24.05 0.82 -1.85
N GLU A 10 -23.69 -0.36 -1.35
CA GLU A 10 -23.83 -0.71 0.06
C GLU A 10 -23.00 0.22 0.96
N PHE A 11 -21.76 0.47 0.61
CA PHE A 11 -20.91 1.41 1.34
C PHE A 11 -21.53 2.80 1.43
N ARG A 12 -22.10 3.30 0.34
CA ARG A 12 -22.74 4.61 0.31
C ARG A 12 -24.01 4.70 1.14
N LYS A 13 -24.71 3.59 1.33
CA LYS A 13 -25.99 3.56 2.07
C LYS A 13 -25.82 3.28 3.56
N ASN A 14 -24.99 2.31 3.92
CA ASN A 14 -25.08 1.66 5.23
C ASN A 14 -23.78 1.71 6.07
N VAL A 15 -22.62 2.02 5.51
CA VAL A 15 -21.34 1.95 6.25
C VAL A 15 -20.91 3.32 6.78
N GLN A 16 -21.84 4.18 7.14
CA GLN A 16 -21.50 5.57 6.92
C GLN A 16 -21.16 6.41 8.13
N GLU A 17 -21.74 6.17 9.29
CA GLU A 17 -21.60 7.13 10.39
C GLU A 17 -20.17 7.22 10.91
N SER A 18 -19.53 6.10 11.26
CA SER A 18 -18.15 6.11 11.77
C SER A 18 -17.14 6.55 10.70
N TYR A 19 -17.31 6.10 9.46
CA TYR A 19 -16.42 6.47 8.36
C TYR A 19 -16.66 7.89 7.85
N ARG A 20 -17.88 8.38 7.89
CA ARG A 20 -18.19 9.74 7.45
C ARG A 20 -17.41 10.77 8.25
N GLU A 21 -17.35 10.64 9.57
CA GLU A 21 -16.56 11.53 10.42
C GLU A 21 -15.06 11.41 10.11
N ALA A 22 -14.54 10.18 10.00
CA ALA A 22 -13.14 9.95 9.70
C ALA A 22 -12.74 10.54 8.33
N PHE A 23 -13.50 10.27 7.27
CA PHE A 23 -13.25 10.84 5.95
C PHE A 23 -13.46 12.34 5.88
N GLY A 24 -14.37 12.89 6.68
CA GLY A 24 -14.56 14.33 6.80
C GLY A 24 -13.31 15.04 7.31
N LYS A 25 -12.63 14.47 8.30
CA LYS A 25 -11.36 14.98 8.82
C LYS A 25 -10.22 14.84 7.81
N LEU A 26 -10.27 13.82 6.95
CA LEU A 26 -9.26 13.52 5.92
C LEU A 26 -9.51 14.27 4.60
N ALA A 27 -10.62 14.99 4.45
CA ALA A 27 -11.03 15.57 3.16
C ALA A 27 -9.99 16.53 2.56
N THR A 28 -9.25 17.25 3.40
CA THR A 28 -8.28 18.26 2.96
C THR A 28 -6.85 17.97 3.35
N ARG A 29 -6.59 16.94 4.14
CA ARG A 29 -5.24 16.57 4.59
C ARG A 29 -5.16 15.15 5.05
N GLN A 30 -3.95 14.60 4.98
CA GLN A 30 -3.61 13.28 5.51
C GLN A 30 -2.28 13.36 6.26
N SER A 31 -2.11 12.53 7.26
CA SER A 31 -0.89 12.47 8.05
C SER A 31 -0.64 11.04 8.54
N PRO A 32 -0.40 10.08 7.62
CA PRO A 32 -0.11 8.71 8.01
C PRO A 32 1.24 8.61 8.72
N ASP A 33 1.31 7.81 9.76
CA ASP A 33 2.56 7.59 10.49
C ASP A 33 3.52 6.67 9.73
N THR A 34 2.99 5.79 8.91
CA THR A 34 3.73 4.69 8.30
C THR A 34 3.46 4.58 6.82
N LEU A 35 4.54 4.42 6.04
CA LEU A 35 4.46 3.88 4.69
C LEU A 35 4.53 2.36 4.76
N PHE A 36 3.49 1.69 4.31
CA PHE A 36 3.38 0.23 4.31
C PHE A 36 3.50 -0.30 2.88
N ILE A 37 4.56 -1.06 2.61
CA ILE A 37 4.86 -1.63 1.30
C ILE A 37 4.52 -3.11 1.30
N ALA A 38 3.58 -3.50 0.46
CA ALA A 38 3.02 -4.85 0.43
C ALA A 38 2.85 -5.38 -0.99
N CYS A 39 2.60 -6.67 -1.09
CA CYS A 39 2.32 -7.32 -2.36
C CYS A 39 0.94 -6.93 -2.91
N SER A 40 0.83 -6.92 -4.25
CA SER A 40 -0.45 -6.77 -4.95
C SER A 40 -1.37 -7.99 -4.85
N ASP A 41 -0.91 -9.07 -4.23
CA ASP A 41 -1.71 -10.29 -4.00
C ASP A 41 -3.05 -9.94 -3.36
N SER A 42 -4.14 -10.45 -3.92
CA SER A 42 -5.51 -10.11 -3.50
C SER A 42 -5.85 -10.54 -2.06
N ARG A 43 -5.07 -11.45 -1.49
CA ARG A 43 -5.23 -11.93 -0.12
C ARG A 43 -4.55 -11.00 0.91
N VAL A 44 -3.67 -10.12 0.44
CA VAL A 44 -2.94 -9.18 1.30
C VAL A 44 -3.74 -7.89 1.38
N VAL A 45 -4.29 -7.60 2.54
CA VAL A 45 -5.12 -6.39 2.77
C VAL A 45 -4.58 -5.67 4.02
N PRO A 46 -3.60 -4.77 3.86
CA PRO A 46 -2.87 -4.16 4.98
C PRO A 46 -3.76 -3.56 6.06
N ASN A 47 -4.71 -2.73 5.68
CA ASN A 47 -5.60 -2.09 6.66
C ASN A 47 -6.44 -3.10 7.46
N THR A 48 -6.77 -4.25 6.86
CA THR A 48 -7.55 -5.28 7.54
C THR A 48 -6.71 -6.02 8.59
N PHE A 49 -5.56 -6.58 8.18
CA PHE A 49 -4.77 -7.37 9.15
C PHE A 49 -4.04 -6.50 10.18
N ALA A 50 -3.74 -5.25 9.85
CA ALA A 50 -3.14 -4.31 10.79
C ALA A 50 -4.18 -3.61 11.68
N SER A 51 -5.46 -3.84 11.46
CA SER A 51 -6.57 -3.21 12.20
C SER A 51 -6.46 -1.68 12.23
N THR A 52 -6.11 -1.10 11.09
CA THR A 52 -5.93 0.34 10.94
C THR A 52 -7.16 1.01 10.31
N ASN A 53 -7.28 2.28 10.56
CA ASN A 53 -8.35 3.12 10.01
C ASN A 53 -7.88 3.88 8.77
N PRO A 54 -8.82 4.41 7.96
CA PRO A 54 -8.45 5.32 6.88
C PRO A 54 -7.57 6.46 7.37
N GLY A 55 -6.47 6.72 6.68
CA GLY A 55 -5.51 7.76 7.02
C GLY A 55 -4.33 7.30 7.88
N ASP A 56 -4.40 6.13 8.51
CA ASP A 56 -3.32 5.63 9.37
C ASP A 56 -2.08 5.19 8.58
N LEU A 57 -2.30 4.58 7.42
CA LEU A 57 -1.22 4.08 6.56
C LEU A 57 -1.23 4.76 5.19
N ALA A 58 -0.05 5.14 4.71
CA ALA A 58 0.20 5.27 3.28
C ALA A 58 0.56 3.87 2.76
N VAL A 59 -0.06 3.41 1.69
CA VAL A 59 0.11 2.04 1.19
C VAL A 59 0.64 2.05 -0.23
N LEU A 60 1.79 1.41 -0.43
CA LEU A 60 2.35 1.09 -1.73
C LEU A 60 2.25 -0.41 -1.97
N ARG A 61 1.69 -0.81 -3.11
CA ARG A 61 1.59 -2.22 -3.48
C ARG A 61 2.18 -2.45 -4.86
N ASN A 62 2.98 -3.51 -4.97
CA ASN A 62 3.47 -4.02 -6.24
C ASN A 62 3.57 -5.54 -6.21
N VAL A 63 3.88 -6.15 -7.34
CA VAL A 63 4.02 -7.62 -7.43
C VAL A 63 5.30 -8.04 -6.72
N GLY A 64 5.15 -8.65 -5.55
CA GLY A 64 6.27 -9.15 -4.74
C GLY A 64 6.79 -8.18 -3.69
N ASN A 65 6.10 -7.08 -3.39
CA ASN A 65 6.52 -6.09 -2.39
C ASN A 65 8.00 -5.68 -2.53
N LEU A 66 8.41 -5.42 -3.77
CA LEU A 66 9.80 -5.15 -4.12
C LEU A 66 10.12 -3.66 -4.08
N ILE A 67 11.32 -3.35 -3.63
CA ILE A 67 11.88 -2.00 -3.71
C ILE A 67 13.05 -2.05 -4.69
N PRO A 68 13.00 -1.31 -5.81
CA PRO A 68 14.13 -1.25 -6.73
C PRO A 68 15.35 -0.62 -6.05
N PRO A 69 16.56 -1.12 -6.35
CA PRO A 69 17.78 -0.50 -5.82
C PRO A 69 17.97 0.90 -6.40
N SER A 70 18.63 1.75 -5.66
CA SER A 70 19.05 3.07 -6.13
C SER A 70 20.47 3.01 -6.70
N ARG A 71 20.77 3.95 -7.61
CA ARG A 71 22.13 4.22 -8.05
C ARG A 71 22.89 5.02 -6.99
N LYS A 72 24.20 5.17 -7.16
CA LYS A 72 25.05 5.97 -6.25
C LYS A 72 24.61 7.43 -6.13
N ASP A 73 23.97 7.96 -7.17
CA ASP A 73 23.41 9.32 -7.18
C ASP A 73 22.04 9.43 -6.50
N GLY A 74 21.53 8.33 -5.92
CA GLY A 74 20.24 8.28 -5.26
C GLY A 74 19.04 8.05 -6.18
N MET A 75 19.26 8.01 -7.49
CA MET A 75 18.18 7.78 -8.45
C MET A 75 17.82 6.30 -8.56
N SER A 76 16.54 6.00 -8.78
CA SER A 76 16.08 4.63 -9.03
C SER A 76 16.66 4.09 -10.34
N VAL A 77 16.97 2.78 -10.34
CA VAL A 77 17.49 2.09 -11.56
C VAL A 77 16.38 1.54 -12.44
N SER A 78 15.13 1.66 -12.03
CA SER A 78 13.98 1.11 -12.75
C SER A 78 12.81 2.09 -12.74
N ASP A 79 11.59 1.59 -12.74
CA ASP A 79 10.38 2.40 -12.62
C ASP A 79 10.44 3.29 -11.38
N GLU A 80 10.06 4.54 -11.54
CA GLU A 80 10.14 5.56 -10.48
C GLU A 80 8.93 5.56 -9.53
N SER A 81 7.94 4.73 -9.77
CA SER A 81 6.69 4.73 -8.97
C SER A 81 6.95 4.43 -7.49
N GLU A 82 7.80 3.44 -7.20
CA GLU A 82 8.16 3.10 -5.83
C GLU A 82 8.98 4.21 -5.17
N ALA A 83 9.95 4.76 -5.90
CA ALA A 83 10.76 5.87 -5.40
C ALA A 83 9.89 7.09 -5.11
N ALA A 84 8.96 7.43 -5.99
CA ALA A 84 8.03 8.54 -5.81
C ALA A 84 7.13 8.33 -4.59
N ALA A 85 6.62 7.13 -4.39
CA ALA A 85 5.78 6.81 -3.23
C ALA A 85 6.54 6.93 -1.91
N ILE A 86 7.80 6.47 -1.87
CA ILE A 86 8.67 6.59 -0.70
C ILE A 86 8.96 8.06 -0.39
N GLU A 87 9.42 8.78 -1.39
CA GLU A 87 9.77 10.20 -1.26
C GLU A 87 8.56 11.03 -0.80
N PHE A 88 7.43 10.87 -1.44
CA PHE A 88 6.20 11.56 -1.08
C PHE A 88 5.76 11.24 0.35
N SER A 89 5.77 9.97 0.74
CA SER A 89 5.33 9.56 2.08
C SER A 89 6.22 10.12 3.18
N ILE A 90 7.53 10.15 2.98
CA ILE A 90 8.48 10.60 3.99
C ILE A 90 8.58 12.14 4.00
N ILE A 91 8.75 12.75 2.84
CA ILE A 91 9.04 14.18 2.75
C ILE A 91 7.75 15.01 2.86
N GLU A 92 6.74 14.67 2.08
CA GLU A 92 5.50 15.47 2.03
C GLU A 92 4.51 15.10 3.15
N LEU A 93 4.34 13.82 3.41
CA LEU A 93 3.38 13.37 4.43
C LEU A 93 3.97 13.26 5.83
N GLY A 94 5.29 13.21 5.96
CA GLY A 94 5.97 13.14 7.26
C GLY A 94 5.87 11.79 7.95
N ALA A 95 5.68 10.69 7.20
CA ALA A 95 5.68 9.35 7.76
C ALA A 95 7.04 9.06 8.44
N SER A 96 7.00 8.51 9.64
CA SER A 96 8.20 8.22 10.43
C SER A 96 8.75 6.81 10.18
N ASP A 97 7.90 5.92 9.71
CA ASP A 97 8.25 4.50 9.56
C ASP A 97 7.97 3.98 8.15
N ILE A 98 8.82 3.08 7.69
CA ILE A 98 8.63 2.32 6.45
C ILE A 98 8.62 0.84 6.81
N ILE A 99 7.54 0.15 6.47
CA ILE A 99 7.41 -1.30 6.65
C ILE A 99 7.34 -1.97 5.30
N VAL A 100 8.19 -2.96 5.08
CA VAL A 100 8.12 -3.85 3.92
C VAL A 100 7.60 -5.19 4.41
N CYS A 101 6.43 -5.59 3.93
CA CYS A 101 5.73 -6.79 4.39
C CYS A 101 5.63 -7.83 3.29
N GLY A 102 6.33 -8.95 3.47
CA GLY A 102 6.14 -10.14 2.64
C GLY A 102 4.95 -10.97 3.12
N HIS A 103 4.62 -12.00 2.36
CA HIS A 103 3.54 -12.93 2.73
C HIS A 103 3.84 -14.35 2.23
N SER A 104 3.18 -15.33 2.81
CA SER A 104 3.26 -16.72 2.37
C SER A 104 2.66 -16.90 0.97
N GLU A 105 3.12 -17.90 0.25
CA GLU A 105 2.62 -18.25 -1.08
C GLU A 105 2.71 -17.11 -2.12
N CYS A 106 3.70 -16.24 -1.99
CA CYS A 106 3.90 -15.14 -2.95
C CYS A 106 4.37 -15.69 -4.30
N ALA A 107 3.58 -15.46 -5.34
CA ALA A 107 3.87 -15.91 -6.70
C ALA A 107 5.16 -15.31 -7.27
N ALA A 108 5.43 -14.04 -6.97
CA ALA A 108 6.65 -13.37 -7.42
C ALA A 108 7.89 -13.98 -6.78
N MET A 109 7.87 -14.22 -5.46
CA MET A 109 9.00 -14.84 -4.77
C MET A 109 9.22 -16.28 -5.23
N ARG A 110 8.15 -17.02 -5.48
CA ARG A 110 8.22 -18.37 -6.05
C ARG A 110 8.85 -18.35 -7.44
N ALA A 111 8.49 -17.41 -8.29
CA ALA A 111 9.08 -17.26 -9.62
C ALA A 111 10.60 -16.97 -9.53
N LEU A 112 11.02 -16.07 -8.67
CA LEU A 112 12.43 -15.73 -8.47
C LEU A 112 13.25 -16.94 -7.98
N VAL A 113 12.71 -17.73 -7.06
CA VAL A 113 13.36 -18.92 -6.54
C VAL A 113 13.47 -20.02 -7.62
N ASN A 114 12.42 -20.20 -8.41
CA ASN A 114 12.40 -21.20 -9.47
C ASN A 114 13.33 -20.84 -10.63
N ASP A 115 13.44 -19.56 -10.95
CA ASP A 115 14.34 -19.10 -12.04
C ASP A 115 15.82 -19.34 -11.70
N ARG A 116 16.18 -19.27 -10.42
CA ARG A 116 17.53 -19.58 -9.95
C ARG A 116 17.91 -21.07 -10.08
N LYS A 117 16.95 -21.95 -10.31
CA LYS A 117 17.18 -23.38 -10.48
C LYS A 117 17.38 -23.79 -11.94
N LYS A 118 17.25 -22.87 -12.84
CA LYS A 118 17.53 -23.07 -14.27
C LYS A 118 18.95 -22.63 -14.59
#